data_aeb73e265256cdc8485156b69768b7b8
#
_entry.id   aeb73e265256cdc8485156b69768b7b8
#
_cell.length_a   1.000
_cell.length_b   1.000
_cell.length_c   1.000
_cell.angle_alpha   90.00
_cell.angle_beta   90.00
_cell.angle_gamma   90.00
#
_symmetry.space_group_name_H-M   'P 1'
#
loop_
_entity.id
_entity.type
_entity.pdbx_description
1 polymer ?
#
loop_
_entity_poly.entity_id
_entity_poly.type
_entity_poly.pdbx_seq_one_letter_code
_entity_poly.pdbx_strand_id
1 'polypeptide(L)'
;LEERTFLDGLLIGFAYKSFLKKLILKLKFYHKKDIALFLAERGALLIQLNPYLSSSLEKHQLFLSFVPSHRYRRYFQKGYNQSELLATSVSNLLQLPFLSCFKKSRATVSQVKLNRAERLKNLSSAFEFIDGDELPLGGTLLIVDDVTTT
;
A
#
# COMPACT_ATOMS: atom_id res chain seq x y z
N LEU A 1 -1.31 22.12 16.74
CA LEU A 1 -0.25 21.12 16.50
C LEU A 1 -0.43 20.65 15.08
N GLU A 2 0.36 21.19 14.14
CA GLU A 2 0.48 20.62 12.79
C GLU A 2 1.01 19.19 12.95
N GLU A 3 0.18 18.20 12.59
CA GLU A 3 0.63 16.82 12.52
C GLU A 3 1.68 16.75 11.40
N ARG A 4 2.94 16.63 11.75
CA ARG A 4 4.01 16.36 10.78
C ARG A 4 3.72 15.02 10.13
N THR A 5 3.29 15.04 8.88
CA THR A 5 3.27 13.85 8.06
C THR A 5 4.70 13.62 7.56
N PHE A 6 5.20 12.40 7.70
CA PHE A 6 6.50 12.00 7.14
C PHE A 6 6.38 11.53 5.68
N LEU A 7 5.24 11.79 5.04
CA LEU A 7 4.98 11.49 3.65
C LEU A 7 5.22 12.74 2.81
N ASP A 8 6.03 12.62 1.76
CA ASP A 8 6.29 13.69 0.79
C ASP A 8 5.08 13.93 -0.13
N GLY A 9 4.20 12.94 -0.27
CA GLY A 9 2.99 13.05 -1.06
C GLY A 9 2.03 11.89 -0.88
N LEU A 10 0.83 12.06 -1.43
CA LEU A 10 -0.22 11.04 -1.45
C LEU A 10 -0.86 11.00 -2.83
N LEU A 11 -0.82 9.83 -3.48
CA LEU A 11 -1.52 9.57 -4.74
C LEU A 11 -2.80 8.77 -4.45
N ILE A 12 -3.97 9.39 -4.69
CA ILE A 12 -5.26 8.74 -4.51
C ILE A 12 -5.76 8.27 -5.88
N GLY A 13 -5.83 6.95 -6.05
CA GLY A 13 -6.31 6.36 -7.30
C GLY A 13 -7.78 6.60 -7.56
N PHE A 14 -8.61 6.43 -6.52
CA PHE A 14 -10.07 6.48 -6.67
C PHE A 14 -10.79 6.85 -5.38
N ALA A 15 -11.96 7.47 -5.50
CA ALA A 15 -12.85 7.64 -4.36
C ALA A 15 -13.44 6.30 -3.90
N TYR A 16 -13.34 5.97 -2.62
CA TYR A 16 -13.88 4.75 -2.03
C TYR A 16 -15.41 4.80 -1.91
N LYS A 17 -16.12 4.77 -3.06
CA LYS A 17 -17.58 4.86 -3.14
C LYS A 17 -18.15 3.79 -4.08
N SER A 18 -19.43 3.48 -3.90
CA SER A 18 -20.26 2.69 -4.84
C SER A 18 -19.57 1.42 -5.37
N PHE A 19 -19.31 1.39 -6.65
CA PHE A 19 -18.73 0.24 -7.37
C PHE A 19 -17.33 -0.13 -6.86
N LEU A 20 -16.44 0.85 -6.66
CA LEU A 20 -15.09 0.58 -6.18
C LEU A 20 -15.08 -0.05 -4.79
N LYS A 21 -15.94 0.41 -3.88
CA LYS A 21 -16.10 -0.22 -2.57
C LYS A 21 -16.43 -1.71 -2.69
N LYS A 22 -17.32 -2.08 -3.63
CA LYS A 22 -17.66 -3.49 -3.91
C LYS A 22 -16.47 -4.27 -4.45
N LEU A 23 -15.65 -3.68 -5.34
CA LEU A 23 -14.44 -4.32 -5.88
C LEU A 23 -13.40 -4.58 -4.78
N ILE A 24 -13.11 -3.59 -3.95
CA ILE A 24 -12.15 -3.72 -2.84
C ILE A 24 -12.65 -4.77 -1.82
N LEU A 25 -13.94 -4.81 -1.51
CA LEU A 25 -14.50 -5.85 -0.65
C LEU A 25 -14.38 -7.24 -1.27
N LYS A 26 -14.61 -7.39 -2.58
CA LYS A 26 -14.41 -8.65 -3.29
C LYS A 26 -12.94 -9.06 -3.29
N LEU A 27 -12.03 -8.14 -3.55
CA LEU A 27 -10.58 -8.40 -3.41
C LEU A 27 -10.26 -8.87 -2.00
N LYS A 28 -10.81 -8.22 -0.98
CA LYS A 28 -10.52 -8.45 0.45
C LYS A 28 -11.02 -9.80 0.99
N PHE A 29 -12.16 -10.28 0.49
CA PHE A 29 -12.86 -11.44 1.08
C PHE A 29 -13.01 -12.63 0.13
N TYR A 30 -12.90 -12.45 -1.19
CA TYR A 30 -13.21 -13.50 -2.18
C TYR A 30 -12.02 -13.90 -3.04
N HIS A 31 -10.80 -13.48 -2.69
CA HIS A 31 -9.55 -13.86 -3.38
C HIS A 31 -9.57 -13.63 -4.90
N LYS A 32 -10.29 -12.62 -5.38
CA LYS A 32 -10.43 -12.32 -6.81
C LYS A 32 -9.19 -11.58 -7.33
N LYS A 33 -8.17 -12.33 -7.75
CA LYS A 33 -6.90 -11.78 -8.28
C LYS A 33 -7.09 -10.91 -9.52
N ASP A 34 -8.09 -11.21 -10.35
CA ASP A 34 -8.42 -10.40 -11.54
C ASP A 34 -8.76 -8.95 -11.18
N ILE A 35 -9.38 -8.74 -10.00
CA ILE A 35 -9.65 -7.39 -9.49
C ILE A 35 -8.35 -6.68 -9.13
N ALA A 36 -7.36 -7.39 -8.59
CA ALA A 36 -6.06 -6.81 -8.29
C ALA A 36 -5.35 -6.34 -9.56
N LEU A 37 -5.37 -7.13 -10.62
CA LEU A 37 -4.79 -6.76 -11.91
C LEU A 37 -5.48 -5.51 -12.49
N PHE A 38 -6.80 -5.49 -12.53
CA PHE A 38 -7.57 -4.32 -12.99
C PHE A 38 -7.22 -3.04 -12.20
N LEU A 39 -7.12 -3.13 -10.88
CA LEU A 39 -6.76 -1.98 -10.04
C LEU A 39 -5.29 -1.58 -10.23
N ALA A 40 -4.40 -2.55 -10.42
CA ALA A 40 -2.98 -2.32 -10.67
C ALA A 40 -2.75 -1.62 -12.02
N GLU A 41 -3.46 -2.00 -13.08
CA GLU A 41 -3.40 -1.30 -14.38
C GLU A 41 -3.76 0.18 -14.24
N ARG A 42 -4.79 0.49 -13.46
CA ARG A 42 -5.20 1.87 -13.18
C ARG A 42 -4.18 2.59 -12.30
N GLY A 43 -3.60 1.91 -11.31
CA GLY A 43 -2.52 2.43 -10.49
C GLY A 43 -1.27 2.74 -11.32
N ALA A 44 -0.87 1.84 -12.21
CA ALA A 44 0.26 2.03 -13.12
C ALA A 44 0.06 3.26 -14.02
N LEU A 45 -1.14 3.42 -14.60
CA LEU A 45 -1.48 4.59 -15.42
C LEU A 45 -1.37 5.89 -14.62
N LEU A 46 -1.85 5.92 -13.38
CA LEU A 46 -1.77 7.10 -12.52
C LEU A 46 -0.32 7.46 -12.16
N ILE A 47 0.54 6.47 -11.95
CA ILE A 47 1.99 6.68 -11.73
C ILE A 47 2.62 7.33 -12.97
N GLN A 48 2.33 6.81 -14.17
CA GLN A 48 2.85 7.34 -15.43
C GLN A 48 2.35 8.75 -15.75
N LEU A 49 1.11 9.07 -15.37
CA LEU A 49 0.51 10.40 -15.59
C LEU A 49 0.92 11.43 -14.53
N ASN A 50 1.47 11.01 -13.39
CA ASN A 50 1.95 11.93 -12.37
C ASN A 50 3.36 12.44 -12.73
N PRO A 51 3.58 13.75 -12.93
CA PRO A 51 4.87 14.26 -13.43
C PRO A 51 6.06 13.92 -12.52
N TYR A 52 5.87 13.92 -11.21
CA TYR A 52 6.93 13.60 -10.26
C TYR A 52 7.28 12.10 -10.32
N LEU A 53 6.27 11.23 -10.31
CA LEU A 53 6.48 9.78 -10.32
C LEU A 53 6.97 9.28 -11.68
N SER A 54 6.50 9.86 -12.80
CA SER A 54 7.00 9.52 -14.12
C SER A 54 8.46 9.91 -14.29
N SER A 55 8.88 11.08 -13.80
CA SER A 55 10.30 11.47 -13.79
C SER A 55 11.16 10.51 -12.95
N SER A 56 10.67 10.06 -11.80
CA SER A 56 11.38 9.07 -10.96
C SER A 56 11.44 7.70 -11.65
N LEU A 57 10.40 7.32 -12.37
CA LEU A 57 10.35 6.10 -13.18
C LEU A 57 11.40 6.12 -14.30
N GLU A 58 11.46 7.20 -15.08
CA GLU A 58 12.43 7.38 -16.16
C GLU A 58 13.89 7.34 -15.67
N LYS A 59 14.15 7.85 -14.46
CA LYS A 59 15.47 7.84 -13.82
C LYS A 59 15.81 6.53 -13.13
N HIS A 60 14.95 5.52 -13.18
CA HIS A 60 15.08 4.26 -12.44
C HIS A 60 15.24 4.46 -10.91
N GLN A 61 14.60 5.50 -10.37
CA GLN A 61 14.64 5.89 -8.96
C GLN A 61 13.31 5.65 -8.23
N LEU A 62 12.36 4.94 -8.85
CA LEU A 62 11.07 4.62 -8.27
C LEU A 62 11.07 3.16 -7.79
N PHE A 63 10.75 2.97 -6.52
CA PHE A 63 10.67 1.68 -5.84
C PHE A 63 9.27 1.49 -5.28
N LEU A 64 8.78 0.26 -5.29
CA LEU A 64 7.46 -0.09 -4.77
C LEU A 64 7.57 -0.90 -3.49
N SER A 65 6.73 -0.55 -2.52
CA SER A 65 6.51 -1.33 -1.31
C SER A 65 5.01 -1.35 -0.97
N PHE A 66 4.65 -1.96 0.14
CA PHE A 66 3.26 -2.13 0.55
C PHE A 66 3.08 -2.00 2.06
N VAL A 67 1.85 -1.72 2.49
CA VAL A 67 1.49 -1.74 3.91
C VAL A 67 1.34 -3.20 4.36
N PRO A 68 2.21 -3.71 5.27
CA PRO A 68 2.16 -5.11 5.67
C PRO A 68 0.96 -5.42 6.56
N SER A 69 0.39 -6.61 6.37
CA SER A 69 -0.61 -7.18 7.27
C SER A 69 0.04 -8.05 8.35
N HIS A 70 -0.56 -8.14 9.54
CA HIS A 70 -0.02 -9.01 10.58
C HIS A 70 -0.07 -10.48 10.15
N ARG A 71 1.02 -11.24 10.41
CA ARG A 71 1.18 -12.64 10.00
C ARG A 71 -0.03 -13.52 10.36
N TYR A 72 -0.57 -13.40 11.56
CA TYR A 72 -1.75 -14.16 12.00
C TYR A 72 -2.96 -13.97 11.09
N ARG A 73 -3.28 -12.74 10.67
CA ARG A 73 -4.38 -12.47 9.72
C ARG A 73 -4.12 -13.01 8.33
N ARG A 74 -2.86 -13.04 7.91
CA ARG A 74 -2.45 -13.59 6.61
C ARG A 74 -2.70 -15.11 6.56
N TYR A 75 -2.29 -15.82 7.62
CA TYR A 75 -2.40 -17.30 7.63
C TYR A 75 -3.79 -17.82 8.00
N PHE A 76 -4.49 -17.19 8.93
CA PHE A 76 -5.71 -17.77 9.51
C PHE A 76 -7.02 -17.15 9.04
N GLN A 77 -7.02 -15.93 8.48
CA GLN A 77 -8.26 -15.25 8.14
C GLN A 77 -8.41 -14.88 6.67
N LYS A 78 -7.34 -14.58 5.93
CA LYS A 78 -7.43 -13.99 4.59
C LYS A 78 -6.53 -14.66 3.54
N GLY A 79 -5.55 -15.46 3.92
CA GLY A 79 -4.64 -16.15 3.00
C GLY A 79 -3.63 -15.25 2.25
N TYR A 80 -3.85 -13.92 2.14
CA TYR A 80 -2.93 -12.99 1.46
C TYR A 80 -3.09 -11.54 1.94
N ASN A 81 -2.12 -10.68 1.60
CA ASN A 81 -2.16 -9.24 1.81
C ASN A 81 -2.58 -8.53 0.53
N GLN A 82 -3.68 -7.77 0.57
CA GLN A 82 -4.22 -7.06 -0.60
C GLN A 82 -3.26 -5.98 -1.11
N SER A 83 -2.66 -5.22 -0.19
CA SER A 83 -1.70 -4.16 -0.54
C SER A 83 -0.44 -4.75 -1.18
N GLU A 84 0.04 -5.91 -0.69
CA GLU A 84 1.15 -6.67 -1.29
C GLU A 84 0.80 -7.14 -2.71
N LEU A 85 -0.39 -7.71 -2.90
CA LEU A 85 -0.85 -8.18 -4.22
C LEU A 85 -0.97 -7.02 -5.21
N LEU A 86 -1.54 -5.89 -4.79
CA LEU A 86 -1.64 -4.69 -5.63
C LEU A 86 -0.25 -4.15 -5.98
N ALA A 87 0.63 -3.97 -4.99
CA ALA A 87 1.98 -3.47 -5.20
C ALA A 87 2.80 -4.37 -6.13
N THR A 88 2.76 -5.69 -5.91
CA THR A 88 3.44 -6.66 -6.79
C THR A 88 2.89 -6.61 -8.22
N SER A 89 1.56 -6.47 -8.38
CA SER A 89 0.97 -6.36 -9.71
C SER A 89 1.39 -5.08 -10.44
N VAL A 90 1.44 -3.94 -9.74
CA VAL A 90 1.95 -2.67 -10.31
C VAL A 90 3.44 -2.78 -10.64
N SER A 91 4.24 -3.34 -9.73
CA SER A 91 5.67 -3.58 -9.94
C SER A 91 5.93 -4.39 -11.22
N ASN A 92 5.19 -5.48 -11.41
CA ASN A 92 5.31 -6.32 -12.61
C ASN A 92 4.90 -5.57 -13.90
N LEU A 93 3.82 -4.77 -13.86
CA LEU A 93 3.35 -3.99 -15.01
C LEU A 93 4.35 -2.90 -15.44
N LEU A 94 4.97 -2.24 -14.48
CA LEU A 94 5.93 -1.15 -14.72
C LEU A 94 7.39 -1.61 -14.66
N GLN A 95 7.65 -2.90 -14.39
CA GLN A 95 8.99 -3.47 -14.19
C GLN A 95 9.82 -2.72 -13.14
N LEU A 96 9.17 -2.33 -12.05
CA LEU A 96 9.77 -1.60 -10.94
C LEU A 96 10.36 -2.55 -9.89
N PRO A 97 11.46 -2.18 -9.22
CA PRO A 97 11.94 -2.90 -8.05
C PRO A 97 10.88 -2.94 -6.94
N PHE A 98 10.63 -4.15 -6.41
CA PHE A 98 9.70 -4.38 -5.31
C PHE A 98 10.46 -4.66 -4.03
N LEU A 99 10.22 -3.85 -2.98
CA LEU A 99 10.91 -3.94 -1.70
C LEU A 99 9.93 -4.35 -0.60
N SER A 100 10.24 -5.39 0.15
CA SER A 100 9.48 -5.82 1.32
C SER A 100 10.10 -5.27 2.62
N CYS A 101 10.30 -3.95 2.65
CA CYS A 101 11.07 -3.26 3.69
C CYS A 101 10.31 -3.01 5.01
N PHE A 102 9.03 -3.37 5.09
CA PHE A 102 8.23 -3.20 6.31
C PHE A 102 7.66 -4.51 6.82
N LYS A 103 7.61 -4.68 8.12
CA LYS A 103 6.85 -5.73 8.79
C LYS A 103 5.91 -5.15 9.83
N LYS A 104 4.79 -5.81 10.05
CA LYS A 104 3.90 -5.52 11.16
C LYS A 104 4.25 -6.41 12.33
N SER A 105 4.92 -5.84 13.34
CA SER A 105 5.48 -6.57 14.48
C SER A 105 4.43 -6.98 15.50
N ARG A 106 3.32 -6.25 15.58
CA ARG A 106 2.29 -6.51 16.58
C ARG A 106 0.88 -6.61 15.96
N ALA A 107 0.06 -7.50 16.53
CA ALA A 107 -1.36 -7.56 16.19
C ALA A 107 -2.07 -6.28 16.63
N THR A 108 -2.88 -5.71 15.74
CA THR A 108 -3.70 -4.53 16.04
C THR A 108 -5.17 -4.89 15.95
N VAL A 109 -6.01 -4.21 16.73
CA VAL A 109 -7.47 -4.37 16.67
C VAL A 109 -7.97 -3.90 15.29
N SER A 110 -9.12 -4.44 14.84
CA SER A 110 -9.73 -4.02 13.58
C SER A 110 -10.06 -2.51 13.62
N GLN A 111 -9.61 -1.77 12.62
CA GLN A 111 -9.79 -0.31 12.54
C GLN A 111 -11.22 0.13 12.18
N VAL A 112 -12.08 -0.80 11.77
CA VAL A 112 -13.42 -0.48 11.24
C VAL A 112 -14.30 0.29 12.22
N LYS A 113 -14.11 0.07 13.53
CA LYS A 113 -14.92 0.69 14.61
C LYS A 113 -14.15 1.76 15.40
N LEU A 114 -12.90 2.04 15.06
CA LEU A 114 -12.05 2.98 15.79
C LEU A 114 -12.18 4.39 15.23
N ASN A 115 -12.22 5.39 16.12
CA ASN A 115 -12.07 6.80 15.77
C ASN A 115 -10.61 7.11 15.41
N ARG A 116 -10.33 8.36 14.95
CA ARG A 116 -8.98 8.76 14.48
C ARG A 116 -7.90 8.60 15.57
N ALA A 117 -8.16 9.08 16.78
CA ALA A 117 -7.20 9.01 17.89
C ALA A 117 -6.91 7.55 18.30
N GLU A 118 -7.94 6.73 18.35
CA GLU A 118 -7.82 5.28 18.62
C GLU A 118 -7.02 4.57 17.51
N ARG A 119 -7.21 4.95 16.24
CA ARG A 119 -6.43 4.39 15.11
C ARG A 119 -4.95 4.72 15.25
N LEU A 120 -4.60 5.97 15.54
CA LEU A 120 -3.21 6.40 15.75
C LEU A 120 -2.57 5.61 16.91
N LYS A 121 -3.25 5.51 18.05
CA LYS A 121 -2.77 4.73 19.20
C LYS A 121 -2.65 3.24 18.87
N ASN A 122 -3.61 2.68 18.12
CA ASN A 122 -3.62 1.28 17.71
C ASN A 122 -2.48 0.95 16.75
N LEU A 123 -2.06 1.91 15.91
CA LEU A 123 -0.99 1.74 14.95
C LEU A 123 0.40 2.16 15.47
N SER A 124 0.46 2.90 16.57
CA SER A 124 1.71 3.31 17.18
C SER A 124 2.62 2.10 17.43
N SER A 125 3.86 2.17 16.92
CA SER A 125 4.87 1.10 17.02
C SER A 125 4.41 -0.28 16.51
N ALA A 126 3.42 -0.31 15.60
CA ALA A 126 2.94 -1.57 15.02
C ALA A 126 3.73 -2.00 13.77
N PHE A 127 4.51 -1.09 13.21
CA PHE A 127 5.32 -1.32 12.03
C PHE A 127 6.79 -1.12 12.35
N GLU A 128 7.61 -1.95 11.76
CA GLU A 128 9.07 -1.89 11.85
C GLU A 128 9.66 -1.94 10.44
N PHE A 129 10.76 -1.22 10.24
CA PHE A 129 11.59 -1.37 9.06
C PHE A 129 12.39 -2.67 9.17
N ILE A 130 12.53 -3.39 8.07
CA ILE A 130 13.33 -4.62 8.00
C ILE A 130 14.68 -4.22 7.42
N ASP A 131 15.76 -4.36 8.22
CA ASP A 131 17.12 -4.20 7.72
C ASP A 131 17.42 -5.29 6.68
N GLY A 132 17.92 -4.90 5.52
CA GLY A 132 18.32 -5.83 4.47
C GLY A 132 18.00 -5.37 3.05
N ASP A 133 16.94 -4.60 2.85
CA ASP A 133 16.69 -3.88 1.60
C ASP A 133 17.20 -2.46 1.76
N GLU A 134 18.41 -2.18 1.32
CA GLU A 134 18.92 -0.80 1.29
C GLU A 134 18.03 0.02 0.34
N LEU A 135 17.34 1.01 0.90
CA LEU A 135 16.67 2.01 0.07
C LEU A 135 17.74 2.84 -0.62
N PRO A 136 17.78 2.87 -1.96
CA PRO A 136 18.76 3.65 -2.69
C PRO A 136 18.66 5.12 -2.31
N LEU A 137 19.79 5.73 -1.99
CA LEU A 137 19.86 7.15 -1.66
C LEU A 137 19.30 7.99 -2.83
N GLY A 138 18.37 8.87 -2.50
CA GLY A 138 17.71 9.75 -3.48
C GLY A 138 16.58 9.08 -4.28
N GLY A 139 16.24 7.82 -3.97
CA GLY A 139 15.12 7.13 -4.59
C GLY A 139 13.77 7.55 -4.01
N THR A 140 12.71 7.36 -4.78
CA THR A 140 11.32 7.52 -4.36
C THR A 140 10.72 6.17 -4.00
N LEU A 141 10.28 5.99 -2.75
CA LEU A 141 9.56 4.79 -2.31
C LEU A 141 8.06 5.05 -2.34
N LEU A 142 7.35 4.36 -3.22
CA LEU A 142 5.89 4.40 -3.29
C LEU A 142 5.30 3.24 -2.48
N ILE A 143 4.62 3.56 -1.39
CA ILE A 143 3.98 2.57 -0.52
C ILE A 143 2.51 2.42 -0.92
N VAL A 144 2.13 1.22 -1.31
CA VAL A 144 0.77 0.90 -1.80
C VAL A 144 -0.12 0.41 -0.65
N ASP A 145 -1.35 0.93 -0.58
CA ASP A 145 -2.40 0.42 0.30
C ASP A 145 -3.75 0.33 -0.44
N ASP A 146 -4.67 -0.48 0.09
CA ASP A 146 -6.00 -0.72 -0.53
C ASP A 146 -6.98 0.42 -0.26
N VAL A 147 -6.97 1.02 0.92
CA VAL A 147 -7.88 2.10 1.33
C VAL A 147 -7.20 3.05 2.31
N THR A 148 -7.18 4.33 1.99
CA THR A 148 -6.82 5.38 2.96
C THR A 148 -8.06 6.11 3.46
N THR A 149 -8.01 6.60 4.70
CA THR A 149 -9.04 7.49 5.27
C THR A 149 -8.37 8.79 5.70
N THR A 150 -8.92 9.89 5.28
CA THR A 150 -8.57 11.24 5.74
C THR A 150 -9.07 11.48 7.15
#